data_61ce1170547656441d76c8a3f3a84e9e
#
_entry.id   61ce1170547656441d76c8a3f3a84e9e
#
_cell.length_a   1.000
_cell.length_b   1.000
_cell.length_c   1.000
_cell.angle_alpha   90.00
_cell.angle_beta   90.00
_cell.angle_gamma   90.00
#
_symmetry.space_group_name_H-M   'P 1'
#
loop_
_entity.id
_entity.type
_entity.pdbx_description
1 polymer ?
#
loop_
_entity_poly.entity_id
_entity_poly.type
_entity_poly.pdbx_seq_one_letter_code
_entity_poly.pdbx_strand_id
1 'polypeptide(L)'
;MHTLSISTVALAALLSGCGAMAPATGGKAPIGMKVTSTAFADNGTIPAEHAGVGDCGGKNVSMPVAWTRLPAKAKSVAVLLSDPDGAMGLGVSHWVAYNIPAERGQLKANETGGFTVGTNVAGATAYRGMCPPVGDHPHHYVLTVVASDLAPGALPAGLTRDALLAALKGHALGGQSVVGLYSR
;
A
#
# COMPACT_ATOMS: atom_id res chain seq x y z
N MET A 1 12.81 74.40 -37.76
CA MET A 1 11.84 74.04 -36.70
C MET A 1 11.61 72.54 -36.82
N HIS A 2 12.28 71.78 -35.95
CA HIS A 2 12.20 70.32 -35.94
C HIS A 2 11.41 69.91 -34.70
N THR A 3 10.27 69.34 -34.87
CA THR A 3 9.42 68.80 -33.80
C THR A 3 9.85 67.38 -33.51
N LEU A 4 10.31 67.16 -32.27
CA LEU A 4 10.68 65.83 -31.73
C LEU A 4 9.40 65.15 -31.21
N SER A 5 9.01 64.00 -31.81
CA SER A 5 7.95 63.17 -31.31
C SER A 5 8.53 62.17 -30.30
N ILE A 6 8.04 62.20 -29.06
CA ILE A 6 8.39 61.30 -27.99
C ILE A 6 7.40 60.13 -28.05
N SER A 7 7.88 58.91 -28.42
CA SER A 7 7.10 57.68 -28.36
C SER A 7 7.19 57.10 -26.96
N THR A 8 6.08 57.05 -26.28
CA THR A 8 5.94 56.35 -24.99
C THR A 8 5.80 54.83 -25.24
N VAL A 9 6.80 54.07 -24.75
CA VAL A 9 6.77 52.60 -24.69
C VAL A 9 6.00 52.18 -23.46
N ALA A 10 4.86 51.56 -23.63
CA ALA A 10 4.10 50.94 -22.53
C ALA A 10 4.71 49.56 -22.19
N LEU A 11 5.27 49.47 -21.00
CA LEU A 11 5.79 48.20 -20.46
C LEU A 11 4.64 47.38 -19.90
N ALA A 12 4.23 46.33 -20.64
CA ALA A 12 3.24 45.36 -20.17
C ALA A 12 3.89 44.43 -19.11
N ALA A 13 3.48 44.57 -17.88
CA ALA A 13 3.87 43.67 -16.79
C ALA A 13 3.12 42.33 -16.97
N LEU A 14 3.85 41.28 -17.33
CA LEU A 14 3.38 39.89 -17.28
C LEU A 14 3.32 39.44 -15.81
N LEU A 15 2.12 39.42 -15.23
CA LEU A 15 1.84 38.79 -13.96
C LEU A 15 1.89 37.27 -14.16
N SER A 16 3.02 36.67 -13.84
CA SER A 16 3.16 35.20 -13.71
C SER A 16 2.25 34.76 -12.57
N GLY A 17 1.10 34.20 -12.91
CA GLY A 17 0.21 33.54 -11.95
C GLY A 17 0.90 32.30 -11.38
N CYS A 18 1.36 32.38 -10.10
CA CYS A 18 1.65 31.18 -9.32
C CYS A 18 0.36 30.38 -9.19
N GLY A 19 0.20 29.35 -10.02
CA GLY A 19 -0.84 28.36 -9.84
C GLY A 19 -0.65 27.72 -8.45
N ALA A 20 -1.55 28.04 -7.52
CA ALA A 20 -1.62 27.33 -6.25
C ALA A 20 -1.89 25.84 -6.55
N MET A 21 -0.91 24.98 -6.34
CA MET A 21 -1.13 23.53 -6.29
C MET A 21 -2.16 23.29 -5.20
N ALA A 22 -3.35 22.82 -5.58
CA ALA A 22 -4.31 22.35 -4.61
C ALA A 22 -3.61 21.27 -3.76
N PRO A 23 -3.71 21.33 -2.41
CA PRO A 23 -3.15 20.28 -1.59
C PRO A 23 -3.77 18.96 -2.02
N ALA A 24 -2.93 17.97 -2.30
CA ALA A 24 -3.39 16.60 -2.46
C ALA A 24 -4.22 16.31 -1.21
N THR A 25 -5.53 16.07 -1.40
CA THR A 25 -6.40 15.61 -0.33
C THR A 25 -5.94 14.20 0.02
N GLY A 26 -4.93 14.11 0.86
CA GLY A 26 -4.55 12.87 1.52
C GLY A 26 -5.78 12.39 2.26
N GLY A 27 -6.42 11.34 1.77
CA GLY A 27 -7.57 10.74 2.41
C GLY A 27 -7.18 10.40 3.84
N LYS A 28 -7.62 11.22 4.80
CA LYS A 28 -7.45 10.94 6.22
C LYS A 28 -8.12 9.60 6.47
N ALA A 29 -7.37 8.63 7.02
CA ALA A 29 -7.95 7.36 7.42
C ALA A 29 -9.24 7.63 8.22
N PRO A 30 -10.35 6.95 7.91
CA PRO A 30 -11.60 7.19 8.63
C PRO A 30 -11.33 7.00 10.12
N ILE A 31 -11.81 7.95 10.94
CA ILE A 31 -11.69 7.87 12.39
C ILE A 31 -12.33 6.54 12.81
N GLY A 32 -11.53 5.58 13.18
CA GLY A 32 -12.03 4.30 13.67
C GLY A 32 -11.64 3.04 12.91
N MET A 33 -11.18 3.09 11.64
CA MET A 33 -10.68 1.88 10.98
C MET A 33 -9.53 1.28 11.80
N LYS A 34 -9.57 -0.03 12.02
CA LYS A 34 -8.54 -0.77 12.77
C LYS A 34 -8.09 -1.97 11.97
N VAL A 35 -6.77 -2.17 11.89
CA VAL A 35 -6.12 -3.34 11.30
C VAL A 35 -5.31 -4.03 12.39
N THR A 36 -5.37 -5.35 12.45
CA THR A 36 -4.63 -6.18 13.41
C THR A 36 -4.19 -7.47 12.76
N SER A 37 -3.17 -8.09 13.32
CA SER A 37 -2.81 -9.49 13.06
C SER A 37 -2.91 -10.29 14.35
N THR A 38 -3.27 -11.56 14.26
CA THR A 38 -3.16 -12.50 15.40
C THR A 38 -1.76 -13.11 15.50
N ALA A 39 -0.92 -12.93 14.49
CA ALA A 39 0.44 -13.46 14.49
C ALA A 39 1.42 -12.56 15.27
N PHE A 40 1.19 -11.24 15.29
CA PHE A 40 2.08 -10.29 15.96
C PHE A 40 1.31 -9.03 16.39
N ALA A 41 1.79 -8.38 17.44
CA ALA A 41 1.33 -7.06 17.85
C ALA A 41 2.02 -5.98 17.01
N ASP A 42 1.44 -4.77 16.94
CA ASP A 42 2.08 -3.65 16.25
C ASP A 42 3.50 -3.39 16.81
N ASN A 43 4.47 -3.30 15.91
CA ASN A 43 5.91 -3.25 16.18
C ASN A 43 6.46 -4.52 16.91
N GLY A 44 5.70 -5.62 16.91
CA GLY A 44 6.14 -6.89 17.48
C GLY A 44 6.89 -7.77 16.48
N THR A 45 7.57 -8.80 16.99
CA THR A 45 8.28 -9.79 16.17
C THR A 45 7.30 -10.69 15.42
N ILE A 46 7.51 -10.85 14.11
CA ILE A 46 6.75 -11.78 13.29
C ILE A 46 7.29 -13.19 13.48
N PRO A 47 6.43 -14.21 13.72
CA PRO A 47 6.87 -15.60 13.83
C PRO A 47 7.52 -16.12 12.55
N ALA A 48 8.57 -16.93 12.70
CA ALA A 48 9.36 -17.46 11.58
C ALA A 48 8.52 -18.26 10.55
N GLU A 49 7.38 -18.85 10.95
CA GLU A 49 6.53 -19.59 10.01
C GLU A 49 6.06 -18.74 8.82
N HIS A 50 5.97 -17.41 8.97
CA HIS A 50 5.61 -16.46 7.92
C HIS A 50 6.80 -16.06 7.03
N ALA A 51 8.04 -16.41 7.41
CA ALA A 51 9.23 -16.21 6.58
C ALA A 51 9.25 -17.18 5.38
N GLY A 52 10.10 -16.88 4.40
CA GLY A 52 10.30 -17.73 3.24
C GLY A 52 10.86 -19.11 3.63
N VAL A 53 10.73 -20.08 2.75
CA VAL A 53 11.28 -21.43 2.93
C VAL A 53 12.78 -21.47 2.68
N GLY A 54 13.39 -22.64 2.91
CA GLY A 54 14.82 -22.88 2.72
C GLY A 54 15.66 -22.03 3.67
N ASP A 55 16.66 -21.35 3.13
CA ASP A 55 17.60 -20.52 3.91
C ASP A 55 16.92 -19.39 4.70
N CYS A 56 15.69 -19.01 4.34
CA CYS A 56 14.92 -18.03 5.09
C CYS A 56 14.34 -18.57 6.40
N GLY A 57 14.38 -19.90 6.64
CA GLY A 57 14.04 -20.55 7.89
C GLY A 57 12.54 -20.65 8.21
N GLY A 58 11.66 -20.25 7.28
CA GLY A 58 10.22 -20.23 7.49
C GLY A 58 9.46 -21.31 6.74
N LYS A 59 8.13 -21.16 6.71
CA LYS A 59 7.19 -22.07 6.04
C LYS A 59 6.41 -21.37 4.91
N ASN A 60 6.68 -20.10 4.64
CA ASN A 60 5.99 -19.26 3.66
C ASN A 60 4.46 -19.18 3.88
N VAL A 61 4.02 -19.25 5.12
CA VAL A 61 2.61 -19.13 5.52
C VAL A 61 2.20 -17.65 5.44
N SER A 62 1.19 -17.29 4.66
CA SER A 62 0.72 -15.91 4.61
C SER A 62 0.18 -15.45 5.97
N MET A 63 0.38 -14.17 6.28
CA MET A 63 -0.01 -13.62 7.58
C MET A 63 -1.51 -13.51 7.73
N PRO A 64 -2.08 -13.84 8.91
CA PRO A 64 -3.46 -13.51 9.22
C PRO A 64 -3.60 -11.99 9.40
N VAL A 65 -4.70 -11.44 8.89
CA VAL A 65 -5.02 -10.02 9.02
C VAL A 65 -6.51 -9.83 9.23
N ALA A 66 -6.87 -8.95 10.14
CA ALA A 66 -8.26 -8.58 10.40
C ALA A 66 -8.45 -7.07 10.33
N TRP A 67 -9.65 -6.67 9.93
CA TRP A 67 -10.04 -5.26 9.84
C TRP A 67 -11.43 -5.04 10.40
N THR A 68 -11.63 -3.90 11.01
CA THR A 68 -12.92 -3.47 11.57
C THR A 68 -13.16 -2.01 11.29
N ARG A 69 -14.42 -1.58 11.44
CA ARG A 69 -14.83 -0.17 11.32
C ARG A 69 -14.41 0.44 9.97
N LEU A 70 -14.64 -0.30 8.90
CA LEU A 70 -14.45 0.22 7.54
C LEU A 70 -15.39 1.39 7.25
N PRO A 71 -15.05 2.29 6.31
CA PRO A 71 -15.97 3.28 5.79
C PRO A 71 -17.27 2.64 5.30
N ALA A 72 -18.41 3.28 5.55
CA ALA A 72 -19.75 2.73 5.23
C ALA A 72 -19.94 2.39 3.73
N LYS A 73 -19.18 3.04 2.83
CA LYS A 73 -19.24 2.79 1.38
C LYS A 73 -18.29 1.70 0.92
N ALA A 74 -17.50 1.10 1.82
CA ALA A 74 -16.54 0.07 1.45
C ALA A 74 -17.27 -1.18 0.95
N LYS A 75 -16.91 -1.64 -0.24
CA LYS A 75 -17.41 -2.86 -0.86
C LYS A 75 -16.33 -3.94 -0.90
N SER A 76 -15.07 -3.53 -1.05
CA SER A 76 -13.94 -4.45 -1.03
C SER A 76 -12.78 -3.86 -0.25
N VAL A 77 -11.81 -4.72 0.07
CA VAL A 77 -10.52 -4.33 0.60
C VAL A 77 -9.39 -4.92 -0.22
N ALA A 78 -8.24 -4.25 -0.15
CA ALA A 78 -6.96 -4.77 -0.58
C ALA A 78 -6.05 -4.95 0.63
N VAL A 79 -5.24 -6.02 0.62
CA VAL A 79 -4.23 -6.32 1.63
C VAL A 79 -2.86 -6.32 0.95
N LEU A 80 -1.94 -5.54 1.49
CA LEU A 80 -0.58 -5.38 0.99
C LEU A 80 0.41 -5.71 2.10
N LEU A 81 1.45 -6.49 1.80
CA LEU A 81 2.62 -6.65 2.66
C LEU A 81 3.82 -6.07 1.95
N SER A 82 4.43 -5.07 2.55
CA SER A 82 5.61 -4.38 2.01
C SER A 82 6.72 -4.31 3.05
N ASP A 83 7.96 -4.41 2.58
CA ASP A 83 9.18 -4.24 3.37
C ASP A 83 9.91 -3.00 2.82
N PRO A 84 9.81 -1.83 3.47
CA PRO A 84 10.48 -0.61 3.03
C PRO A 84 12.01 -0.67 3.19
N ASP A 85 12.53 -1.52 4.08
CA ASP A 85 13.97 -1.65 4.31
C ASP A 85 14.65 -2.52 3.25
N GLY A 86 13.87 -3.41 2.60
CA GLY A 86 14.35 -4.30 1.57
C GLY A 86 14.86 -3.59 0.33
N ALA A 87 15.67 -4.29 -0.49
CA ALA A 87 16.29 -3.76 -1.70
C ALA A 87 17.06 -2.44 -1.45
N MET A 88 17.84 -2.38 -0.38
CA MET A 88 18.64 -1.20 0.00
C MET A 88 17.78 0.05 0.27
N GLY A 89 16.59 -0.12 0.87
CA GLY A 89 15.65 0.96 1.16
C GLY A 89 14.75 1.38 -0.01
N LEU A 90 14.82 0.68 -1.16
CA LEU A 90 13.93 0.93 -2.30
C LEU A 90 12.57 0.25 -2.16
N GLY A 91 12.46 -0.65 -1.19
CA GLY A 91 11.24 -1.36 -0.84
C GLY A 91 11.00 -2.65 -1.63
N VAL A 92 10.35 -3.59 -0.96
CA VAL A 92 9.98 -4.90 -1.52
C VAL A 92 8.49 -5.13 -1.32
N SER A 93 7.79 -5.56 -2.38
CA SER A 93 6.40 -6.01 -2.30
C SER A 93 6.34 -7.52 -2.11
N HIS A 94 5.92 -7.95 -0.92
CA HIS A 94 5.84 -9.36 -0.53
C HIS A 94 4.50 -10.00 -0.89
N TRP A 95 3.40 -9.27 -0.71
CA TRP A 95 2.06 -9.78 -0.97
C TRP A 95 1.15 -8.68 -1.46
N VAL A 96 0.34 -9.02 -2.47
CA VAL A 96 -0.68 -8.15 -3.06
C VAL A 96 -1.95 -8.99 -3.14
N ALA A 97 -2.94 -8.73 -2.29
CA ALA A 97 -4.23 -9.40 -2.31
C ALA A 97 -5.34 -8.37 -2.40
N TYR A 98 -6.33 -8.57 -3.26
CA TYR A 98 -7.39 -7.59 -3.50
C TYR A 98 -8.68 -8.27 -3.97
N ASN A 99 -9.70 -7.49 -4.32
CA ASN A 99 -11.04 -8.01 -4.60
C ASN A 99 -11.63 -8.78 -3.41
N ILE A 100 -11.17 -8.49 -2.19
CA ILE A 100 -11.64 -9.15 -0.97
C ILE A 100 -12.95 -8.48 -0.55
N PRO A 101 -14.08 -9.20 -0.40
CA PRO A 101 -15.31 -8.61 0.11
C PRO A 101 -15.10 -7.92 1.46
N ALA A 102 -15.58 -6.67 1.60
CA ALA A 102 -15.33 -5.86 2.80
C ALA A 102 -15.90 -6.51 4.07
N GLU A 103 -17.06 -7.17 3.94
CA GLU A 103 -17.76 -7.86 5.03
C GLU A 103 -17.03 -9.10 5.55
N ARG A 104 -16.03 -9.61 4.83
CA ARG A 104 -15.25 -10.77 5.27
C ARG A 104 -14.55 -10.55 6.61
N GLY A 105 -14.14 -9.31 6.90
CA GLY A 105 -13.56 -8.90 8.17
C GLY A 105 -12.13 -9.40 8.45
N GLN A 106 -11.68 -10.45 7.76
CA GLN A 106 -10.34 -11.02 7.96
C GLN A 106 -9.90 -11.92 6.79
N LEU A 107 -8.59 -12.15 6.71
CA LEU A 107 -7.97 -13.32 6.07
C LEU A 107 -7.26 -14.12 7.15
N LYS A 108 -7.43 -15.45 7.13
CA LYS A 108 -6.70 -16.37 8.02
C LYS A 108 -5.30 -16.62 7.48
N ALA A 109 -4.42 -17.16 8.32
CA ALA A 109 -3.11 -17.63 7.88
C ALA A 109 -3.27 -18.68 6.77
N ASN A 110 -2.42 -18.61 5.75
CA ASN A 110 -2.40 -19.51 4.59
C ASN A 110 -3.73 -19.61 3.80
N GLU A 111 -4.56 -18.58 3.88
CA GLU A 111 -5.83 -18.57 3.14
C GLU A 111 -5.59 -18.21 1.68
N THR A 112 -6.21 -18.99 0.75
CA THR A 112 -5.95 -18.89 -0.70
C THR A 112 -7.20 -18.64 -1.54
N GLY A 113 -8.38 -18.62 -0.96
CA GLY A 113 -9.65 -18.54 -1.69
C GLY A 113 -10.50 -17.32 -1.44
N GLY A 114 -11.33 -16.94 -2.43
CA GLY A 114 -12.32 -15.88 -2.33
C GLY A 114 -11.75 -14.46 -2.45
N PHE A 115 -10.57 -14.32 -3.07
CA PHE A 115 -9.93 -13.04 -3.41
C PHE A 115 -8.93 -13.26 -4.57
N THR A 116 -8.41 -12.17 -5.10
CA THR A 116 -7.39 -12.19 -6.15
C THR A 116 -6.02 -11.95 -5.54
N VAL A 117 -5.04 -12.75 -5.94
CA VAL A 117 -3.63 -12.54 -5.59
C VAL A 117 -2.95 -11.84 -6.76
N GLY A 118 -2.27 -10.73 -6.50
CA GLY A 118 -1.47 -9.98 -7.45
C GLY A 118 -0.02 -10.44 -7.48
N THR A 119 0.78 -9.74 -8.26
CA THR A 119 2.17 -10.08 -8.53
C THR A 119 3.09 -9.43 -7.48
N ASN A 120 3.90 -10.24 -6.81
CA ASN A 120 4.91 -9.80 -5.85
C ASN A 120 6.22 -9.39 -6.55
N VAL A 121 7.23 -8.94 -5.78
CA VAL A 121 8.53 -8.50 -6.29
C VAL A 121 9.29 -9.57 -7.11
N ALA A 122 9.02 -10.86 -6.88
CA ALA A 122 9.64 -11.96 -7.62
C ALA A 122 8.89 -12.30 -8.93
N GLY A 123 7.85 -11.54 -9.30
CA GLY A 123 7.03 -11.81 -10.48
C GLY A 123 6.00 -12.93 -10.28
N ALA A 124 5.82 -13.44 -9.06
CA ALA A 124 4.89 -14.52 -8.75
C ALA A 124 3.56 -13.99 -8.19
N THR A 125 2.44 -14.60 -8.59
CA THR A 125 1.10 -14.36 -8.05
C THR A 125 0.88 -15.17 -6.78
N ALA A 126 1.65 -14.83 -5.73
CA ALA A 126 1.68 -15.56 -4.47
C ALA A 126 2.12 -14.64 -3.32
N TYR A 127 1.86 -15.09 -2.09
CA TYR A 127 2.55 -14.59 -0.92
C TYR A 127 4.04 -14.97 -1.01
N ARG A 128 4.92 -14.03 -0.65
CA ARG A 128 6.36 -14.24 -0.52
C ARG A 128 6.75 -13.91 0.93
N GLY A 129 7.20 -14.90 1.67
CA GLY A 129 7.64 -14.72 3.04
C GLY A 129 8.88 -13.84 3.15
N MET A 130 9.11 -13.31 4.33
CA MET A 130 10.26 -12.48 4.68
C MET A 130 11.56 -13.27 4.52
N CYS A 131 12.62 -12.60 4.05
CA CYS A 131 13.95 -13.19 3.95
C CYS A 131 15.02 -12.09 3.95
N PRO A 132 15.12 -11.30 5.05
CA PRO A 132 16.16 -10.27 5.12
C PRO A 132 17.55 -10.90 5.13
N PRO A 133 18.62 -10.17 4.79
CA PRO A 133 19.98 -10.68 4.90
C PRO A 133 20.32 -11.11 6.32
N VAL A 134 21.13 -12.17 6.48
CA VAL A 134 21.59 -12.62 7.80
C VAL A 134 22.47 -11.55 8.44
N GLY A 135 22.14 -11.19 9.68
CA GLY A 135 22.89 -10.19 10.45
C GLY A 135 22.50 -8.75 10.13
N ASP A 136 21.53 -8.53 9.24
CA ASP A 136 20.97 -7.20 9.04
C ASP A 136 20.10 -6.78 10.23
N HIS A 137 19.86 -5.48 10.39
CA HIS A 137 18.91 -4.98 11.40
C HIS A 137 17.52 -5.54 11.11
N PRO A 138 16.62 -5.62 12.14
CA PRO A 138 15.26 -6.06 11.90
C PRO A 138 14.55 -5.19 10.87
N HIS A 139 14.05 -5.80 9.78
CA HIS A 139 13.25 -5.13 8.77
C HIS A 139 11.82 -4.90 9.26
N HIS A 140 11.20 -3.83 8.79
CA HIS A 140 9.80 -3.48 9.03
C HIS A 140 8.92 -4.08 7.94
N TYR A 141 7.98 -4.91 8.34
CA TYR A 141 6.98 -5.49 7.42
C TYR A 141 5.64 -4.80 7.65
N VAL A 142 5.27 -3.95 6.70
CA VAL A 142 4.07 -3.11 6.79
C VAL A 142 2.90 -3.87 6.15
N LEU A 143 1.99 -4.38 6.99
CA LEU A 143 0.77 -5.07 6.58
C LEU A 143 -0.36 -4.05 6.54
N THR A 144 -0.75 -3.65 5.32
CA THR A 144 -1.72 -2.58 5.06
C THR A 144 -3.03 -3.14 4.55
N VAL A 145 -4.14 -2.63 5.06
CA VAL A 145 -5.48 -2.87 4.50
C VAL A 145 -6.02 -1.54 3.95
N VAL A 146 -6.44 -1.55 2.68
CA VAL A 146 -7.06 -0.40 2.00
C VAL A 146 -8.51 -0.75 1.70
N ALA A 147 -9.44 0.05 2.22
CA ALA A 147 -10.88 -0.05 1.92
C ALA A 147 -11.20 0.69 0.62
N SER A 148 -12.06 0.11 -0.22
CA SER A 148 -12.44 0.63 -1.53
C SER A 148 -13.95 0.54 -1.77
N ASP A 149 -14.50 1.46 -2.58
CA ASP A 149 -15.86 1.40 -3.10
C ASP A 149 -16.01 0.54 -4.36
N LEU A 150 -14.92 -0.01 -4.88
CA LEU A 150 -14.96 -0.98 -5.97
C LEU A 150 -15.60 -2.29 -5.51
N ALA A 151 -16.45 -2.87 -6.35
CA ALA A 151 -17.02 -4.18 -6.07
C ALA A 151 -15.94 -5.27 -6.04
N PRO A 152 -16.11 -6.35 -5.23
CA PRO A 152 -15.29 -7.55 -5.35
C PRO A 152 -15.30 -8.08 -6.79
N GLY A 153 -14.11 -8.38 -7.35
CA GLY A 153 -13.96 -8.81 -8.74
C GLY A 153 -13.90 -7.70 -9.79
N ALA A 154 -14.00 -6.42 -9.40
CA ALA A 154 -13.90 -5.30 -10.35
C ALA A 154 -12.48 -5.14 -10.95
N LEU A 155 -11.45 -5.57 -10.24
CA LEU A 155 -10.07 -5.43 -10.69
C LEU A 155 -9.56 -6.71 -11.37
N PRO A 156 -8.79 -6.59 -12.48
CA PRO A 156 -8.24 -7.74 -13.17
C PRO A 156 -7.21 -8.50 -12.33
N ALA A 157 -6.92 -9.75 -12.68
CA ALA A 157 -5.87 -10.53 -12.03
C ALA A 157 -4.45 -10.02 -12.37
N GLY A 158 -3.46 -10.37 -11.53
CA GLY A 158 -2.04 -10.14 -11.80
C GLY A 158 -1.52 -8.72 -11.55
N LEU A 159 -2.28 -7.83 -10.93
CA LEU A 159 -1.81 -6.48 -10.63
C LEU A 159 -0.59 -6.52 -9.69
N THR A 160 0.43 -5.77 -10.03
CA THR A 160 1.51 -5.43 -9.10
C THR A 160 0.99 -4.46 -8.03
N ARG A 161 1.77 -4.24 -6.96
CA ARG A 161 1.45 -3.23 -5.95
C ARG A 161 1.15 -1.86 -6.57
N ASP A 162 2.01 -1.38 -7.45
CA ASP A 162 1.88 -0.05 -8.03
C ASP A 162 0.69 0.05 -8.99
N ALA A 163 0.45 -0.99 -9.79
CA ALA A 163 -0.74 -1.06 -10.65
C ALA A 163 -2.03 -1.09 -9.82
N LEU A 164 -2.04 -1.82 -8.70
CA LEU A 164 -3.19 -1.84 -7.77
C LEU A 164 -3.41 -0.46 -7.14
N LEU A 165 -2.35 0.21 -6.67
CA LEU A 165 -2.47 1.56 -6.10
C LEU A 165 -2.97 2.57 -7.12
N ALA A 166 -2.54 2.46 -8.38
CA ALA A 166 -3.06 3.28 -9.48
C ALA A 166 -4.55 3.02 -9.73
N ALA A 167 -4.97 1.75 -9.72
CA ALA A 167 -6.38 1.36 -9.91
C ALA A 167 -7.28 1.80 -8.74
N LEU A 168 -6.73 1.87 -7.52
CA LEU A 168 -7.45 2.33 -6.33
C LEU A 168 -7.54 3.87 -6.24
N LYS A 169 -6.83 4.61 -7.10
CA LYS A 169 -6.87 6.08 -7.10
C LYS A 169 -8.29 6.58 -7.40
N GLY A 170 -8.84 7.38 -6.47
CA GLY A 170 -10.22 7.86 -6.54
C GLY A 170 -11.28 6.90 -5.98
N HIS A 171 -10.89 5.66 -5.69
CA HIS A 171 -11.75 4.62 -5.12
C HIS A 171 -11.39 4.21 -3.69
N ALA A 172 -10.17 4.51 -3.24
CA ALA A 172 -9.75 4.26 -1.86
C ALA A 172 -10.51 5.16 -0.89
N LEU A 173 -11.19 4.56 0.07
CA LEU A 173 -11.98 5.24 1.10
C LEU A 173 -11.21 5.44 2.40
N GLY A 174 -10.13 4.70 2.60
CA GLY A 174 -9.24 4.75 3.74
C GLY A 174 -8.31 3.55 3.79
N GLY A 175 -7.25 3.67 4.56
CA GLY A 175 -6.28 2.61 4.77
C GLY A 175 -5.65 2.69 6.15
N GLN A 176 -5.24 1.54 6.68
CA GLN A 176 -4.52 1.42 7.94
C GLN A 176 -3.53 0.27 7.86
N SER A 177 -2.46 0.36 8.63
CA SER A 177 -1.41 -0.65 8.68
C SER A 177 -1.15 -1.10 10.11
N VAL A 178 -0.61 -2.30 10.23
CA VAL A 178 0.10 -2.81 11.41
C VAL A 178 1.50 -3.19 10.95
N VAL A 179 2.51 -2.90 11.77
CA VAL A 179 3.92 -3.14 11.45
C VAL A 179 4.44 -4.32 12.28
N GLY A 180 5.09 -5.27 11.63
CA GLY A 180 5.82 -6.33 12.31
C GLY A 180 7.31 -6.24 12.00
N LEU A 181 8.14 -6.77 12.89
CA LEU A 181 9.59 -6.81 12.75
C LEU A 181 10.06 -8.24 12.51
N TYR A 182 11.03 -8.41 11.62
CA TYR A 182 11.68 -9.70 11.40
C TYR A 182 13.16 -9.54 11.04
N SER A 183 14.01 -10.40 11.58
CA SER A 183 15.45 -10.50 11.24
C SER A 183 15.88 -11.96 11.20
N ARG A 184 17.06 -12.24 10.66
CA ARG A 184 17.69 -13.56 10.61
C ARG A 184 19.09 -13.55 11.22
#